data_14ab6483d1e42553cea6573a20ecafb0
#
_entry.id   14ab6483d1e42553cea6573a20ecafb0
#
_cell.length_a   1.000
_cell.length_b   1.000
_cell.length_c   1.000
_cell.angle_alpha   90.00
_cell.angle_beta   90.00
_cell.angle_gamma   90.00
#
_symmetry.space_group_name_H-M   'P 1'
#
loop_
_entity.id
_entity.type
_entity.pdbx_description
1 polymer ?
#
loop_
_entity_poly.entity_id
_entity_poly.type
_entity_poly.pdbx_seq_one_letter_code
_entity_poly.pdbx_strand_id
1 'polypeptide(L)'
;ILQLSDLHKRSFGKDNIKLLDTIKRERPDVLLFTGDLVSRDQTDFSALYKLISTACTMTKVYYIFGNHELDLDTSVRASIVDTLSSSGAILLDDSHTRIAEHTTLYGATIPTKCYHDGNFKYNHLYQYTVQDLSYTLGSVEADSYNILLAHNPFFFEAYAEWGASLTLSGHVHGGIVTLPWIKGLLSPERKFFPKYT
;
A
#
# COMPACT_ATOMS: atom_id res chain seq x y z
N ILE A 1 6.27 9.74 10.29
CA ILE A 1 5.69 8.97 9.17
C ILE A 1 4.22 9.33 9.03
N LEU A 2 3.76 9.52 7.81
CA LEU A 2 2.33 9.61 7.46
C LEU A 2 2.02 8.49 6.46
N GLN A 3 0.94 7.73 6.73
CA GLN A 3 0.46 6.69 5.81
C GLN A 3 -0.82 7.14 5.12
N LEU A 4 -0.89 6.90 3.81
CA LEU A 4 -2.09 7.00 2.98
C LEU A 4 -2.29 5.69 2.22
N SER A 5 -3.53 5.25 2.08
CA SER A 5 -3.87 4.01 1.40
C SER A 5 -5.23 4.12 0.71
N ASP A 6 -5.47 3.25 -0.28
CA ASP A 6 -6.80 3.00 -0.85
C ASP A 6 -7.48 4.29 -1.36
N LEU A 7 -6.73 5.13 -2.08
CA LEU A 7 -7.26 6.37 -2.64
C LEU A 7 -8.28 6.09 -3.75
N HIS A 8 -7.98 5.11 -4.61
CA HIS A 8 -8.83 4.75 -5.75
C HIS A 8 -9.22 5.98 -6.60
N LYS A 9 -10.50 6.10 -6.94
CA LYS A 9 -11.07 7.25 -7.67
C LYS A 9 -11.52 8.39 -6.74
N ARG A 10 -11.22 8.32 -5.43
CA ARG A 10 -11.66 9.36 -4.50
C ARG A 10 -10.88 10.65 -4.72
N SER A 11 -11.60 11.76 -4.62
CA SER A 11 -11.02 13.11 -4.65
C SER A 11 -11.29 13.83 -3.34
N PHE A 12 -10.25 14.42 -2.79
CA PHE A 12 -10.29 15.22 -1.56
C PHE A 12 -10.22 16.71 -1.88
N GLY A 13 -11.27 17.21 -2.54
CA GLY A 13 -11.32 18.54 -3.14
C GLY A 13 -10.65 18.56 -4.51
N LYS A 14 -10.70 19.73 -5.18
CA LYS A 14 -10.05 19.88 -6.50
C LYS A 14 -8.56 19.57 -6.37
N ASP A 15 -8.04 18.71 -7.25
CA ASP A 15 -6.63 18.29 -7.28
C ASP A 15 -6.11 17.75 -5.92
N ASN A 16 -6.98 17.16 -5.12
CA ASN A 16 -6.68 16.62 -3.78
C ASN A 16 -6.14 17.68 -2.79
N ILE A 17 -6.51 18.95 -2.93
CA ILE A 17 -5.98 20.06 -2.11
C ILE A 17 -6.13 19.81 -0.62
N LYS A 18 -7.26 19.24 -0.17
CA LYS A 18 -7.49 18.97 1.26
C LYS A 18 -6.51 17.93 1.81
N LEU A 19 -6.12 16.95 0.97
CA LEU A 19 -5.14 15.93 1.35
C LEU A 19 -3.73 16.55 1.39
N LEU A 20 -3.38 17.37 0.40
CA LEU A 20 -2.12 18.12 0.38
C LEU A 20 -1.99 19.07 1.56
N ASP A 21 -3.06 19.78 1.94
CA ASP A 21 -3.08 20.64 3.13
C ASP A 21 -2.86 19.83 4.42
N THR A 22 -3.40 18.61 4.46
CA THR A 22 -3.15 17.71 5.61
C THR A 22 -1.69 17.29 5.64
N ILE A 23 -1.10 16.83 4.53
CA ILE A 23 0.32 16.45 4.45
C ILE A 23 1.20 17.64 4.89
N LYS A 24 0.91 18.84 4.39
CA LYS A 24 1.64 20.07 4.75
C LYS A 24 1.53 20.40 6.24
N ARG A 25 0.34 20.23 6.84
CA ARG A 25 0.11 20.49 8.27
C ARG A 25 0.85 19.51 9.16
N GLU A 26 0.78 18.20 8.83
CA GLU A 26 1.41 17.13 9.60
C GLU A 26 2.93 17.10 9.45
N ARG A 27 3.50 17.70 8.40
CA ARG A 27 4.94 17.78 8.11
C ARG A 27 5.69 16.46 8.35
N PRO A 28 5.27 15.38 7.70
CA PRO A 28 5.92 14.10 7.91
C PRO A 28 7.34 14.11 7.33
N ASP A 29 8.28 13.40 7.96
CA ASP A 29 9.62 13.15 7.40
C ASP A 29 9.52 12.19 6.19
N VAL A 30 8.52 11.31 6.22
CA VAL A 30 8.28 10.30 5.17
C VAL A 30 6.78 10.12 4.97
N LEU A 31 6.35 10.12 3.72
CA LEU A 31 5.00 9.79 3.29
C LEU A 31 5.00 8.41 2.62
N LEU A 32 4.14 7.51 3.11
CA LEU A 32 4.04 6.14 2.66
C LEU A 32 2.66 5.88 2.04
N PHE A 33 2.63 5.44 0.80
CA PHE A 33 1.42 4.95 0.17
C PHE A 33 1.43 3.42 0.14
N THR A 34 0.43 2.82 0.78
CA THR A 34 0.37 1.38 0.97
C THR A 34 -0.56 0.66 -0.01
N GLY A 35 -0.59 1.14 -1.27
CA GLY A 35 -1.29 0.50 -2.39
C GLY A 35 -2.69 1.05 -2.64
N ASP A 36 -3.28 0.61 -3.74
CA ASP A 36 -4.59 1.01 -4.25
C ASP A 36 -4.73 2.54 -4.39
N LEU A 37 -3.68 3.17 -4.95
CA LEU A 37 -3.68 4.58 -5.33
C LEU A 37 -4.64 4.85 -6.48
N VAL A 38 -4.89 3.85 -7.30
CA VAL A 38 -5.77 3.87 -8.47
C VAL A 38 -6.84 2.79 -8.37
N SER A 39 -7.86 2.88 -9.22
CA SER A 39 -8.80 1.79 -9.44
C SER A 39 -8.47 1.07 -10.75
N ARG A 40 -8.66 -0.26 -10.79
CA ARG A 40 -8.39 -1.10 -11.97
C ARG A 40 -9.11 -0.68 -13.25
N ASP A 41 -10.24 0.02 -13.10
CA ASP A 41 -11.08 0.56 -14.19
C ASP A 41 -10.88 2.07 -14.39
N GLN A 42 -9.82 2.66 -13.83
CA GLN A 42 -9.49 4.07 -13.99
C GLN A 42 -8.70 4.29 -15.27
N THR A 43 -9.01 5.39 -15.96
CA THR A 43 -8.36 5.78 -17.22
C THR A 43 -7.68 7.16 -17.14
N ASP A 44 -8.07 7.99 -16.18
CA ASP A 44 -7.45 9.29 -15.93
C ASP A 44 -6.70 9.28 -14.58
N PHE A 45 -5.40 9.45 -14.64
CA PHE A 45 -4.50 9.47 -13.48
C PHE A 45 -3.97 10.88 -13.14
N SER A 46 -4.49 11.92 -13.80
CA SER A 46 -4.00 13.30 -13.65
C SER A 46 -4.04 13.80 -12.21
N ALA A 47 -5.12 13.50 -11.48
CA ALA A 47 -5.26 13.88 -10.08
C ALA A 47 -4.24 13.16 -9.17
N LEU A 48 -3.92 11.88 -9.44
CA LEU A 48 -2.87 11.15 -8.76
C LEU A 48 -1.49 11.78 -9.03
N TYR A 49 -1.18 12.02 -10.30
CA TYR A 49 0.12 12.62 -10.67
C TYR A 49 0.33 13.97 -10.01
N LYS A 50 -0.73 14.80 -9.97
CA LYS A 50 -0.69 16.10 -9.29
C LYS A 50 -0.47 15.95 -7.78
N LEU A 51 -1.17 15.01 -7.14
CA LEU A 51 -1.01 14.72 -5.71
C LEU A 51 0.43 14.32 -5.39
N ILE A 52 0.94 13.29 -6.10
CA ILE A 52 2.26 12.73 -5.82
C ILE A 52 3.38 13.74 -6.13
N SER A 53 3.33 14.40 -7.31
CA SER A 53 4.35 15.40 -7.66
C SER A 53 4.40 16.55 -6.65
N THR A 54 3.24 17.00 -6.17
CA THR A 54 3.19 18.04 -5.13
C THR A 54 3.70 17.51 -3.78
N ALA A 55 3.32 16.29 -3.38
CA ALA A 55 3.80 15.68 -2.14
C ALA A 55 5.33 15.51 -2.13
N CYS A 56 5.92 15.11 -3.26
CA CYS A 56 7.37 14.95 -3.40
C CYS A 56 8.15 16.28 -3.22
N THR A 57 7.50 17.43 -3.38
CA THR A 57 8.13 18.72 -3.03
C THR A 57 8.15 19.01 -1.53
N MET A 58 7.39 18.27 -0.74
CA MET A 58 7.22 18.51 0.69
C MET A 58 8.00 17.50 1.54
N THR A 59 8.09 16.26 1.08
CA THR A 59 8.68 15.15 1.84
C THR A 59 9.14 14.01 0.91
N LYS A 60 9.89 13.05 1.46
CA LYS A 60 10.19 11.79 0.76
C LYS A 60 8.93 10.95 0.65
N VAL A 61 8.65 10.46 -0.55
CA VAL A 61 7.45 9.66 -0.86
C VAL A 61 7.88 8.27 -1.28
N TYR A 62 7.34 7.25 -0.60
CA TYR A 62 7.48 5.85 -0.98
C TYR A 62 6.10 5.25 -1.22
N TYR A 63 6.02 4.29 -2.13
CA TYR A 63 4.77 3.60 -2.42
C TYR A 63 5.00 2.12 -2.77
N ILE A 64 3.96 1.33 -2.55
CA ILE A 64 3.88 -0.06 -2.98
C ILE A 64 2.65 -0.25 -3.87
N PHE A 65 2.60 -1.36 -4.59
CA PHE A 65 1.40 -1.76 -5.30
C PHE A 65 0.35 -2.37 -4.36
N GLY A 66 -0.92 -2.03 -4.61
CA GLY A 66 -2.07 -2.80 -4.18
C GLY A 66 -2.57 -3.72 -5.30
N ASN A 67 -3.66 -4.43 -5.06
CA ASN A 67 -4.21 -5.32 -6.07
C ASN A 67 -4.79 -4.56 -7.28
N HIS A 68 -5.26 -3.34 -7.11
CA HIS A 68 -5.79 -2.54 -8.21
C HIS A 68 -4.70 -2.11 -9.19
N GLU A 69 -3.51 -1.75 -8.73
CA GLU A 69 -2.36 -1.49 -9.61
C GLU A 69 -1.93 -2.76 -10.34
N LEU A 70 -1.91 -3.91 -9.66
CA LEU A 70 -1.51 -5.19 -10.26
C LEU A 70 -2.49 -5.69 -11.32
N ASP A 71 -3.77 -5.30 -11.22
CA ASP A 71 -4.83 -5.64 -12.17
C ASP A 71 -4.85 -4.74 -13.42
N LEU A 72 -4.06 -3.66 -13.45
CA LEU A 72 -3.91 -2.82 -14.64
C LEU A 72 -3.10 -3.54 -15.73
N ASP A 73 -3.37 -3.19 -16.98
CA ASP A 73 -2.49 -3.57 -18.07
C ASP A 73 -1.03 -3.16 -17.77
N THR A 74 -0.09 -4.04 -18.10
CA THR A 74 1.34 -3.84 -17.78
C THR A 74 1.88 -2.52 -18.33
N SER A 75 1.47 -2.11 -19.54
CA SER A 75 1.88 -0.86 -20.15
C SER A 75 1.34 0.36 -19.42
N VAL A 76 0.09 0.30 -18.93
CA VAL A 76 -0.54 1.37 -18.14
C VAL A 76 0.17 1.48 -16.79
N ARG A 77 0.39 0.35 -16.11
CA ARG A 77 1.12 0.32 -14.83
C ARG A 77 2.53 0.88 -14.97
N ALA A 78 3.26 0.49 -16.02
CA ALA A 78 4.61 1.01 -16.30
C ALA A 78 4.59 2.53 -16.50
N SER A 79 3.64 3.06 -17.26
CA SER A 79 3.50 4.52 -17.47
C SER A 79 3.21 5.27 -16.16
N ILE A 80 2.42 4.70 -15.25
CA ILE A 80 2.17 5.27 -13.92
C ILE A 80 3.49 5.30 -13.12
N VAL A 81 4.21 4.18 -13.08
CA VAL A 81 5.49 4.07 -12.36
C VAL A 81 6.50 5.10 -12.88
N ASP A 82 6.66 5.22 -14.20
CA ASP A 82 7.57 6.18 -14.82
C ASP A 82 7.21 7.63 -14.43
N THR A 83 5.91 7.95 -14.44
CA THR A 83 5.43 9.29 -14.08
C THR A 83 5.67 9.60 -12.60
N LEU A 84 5.38 8.66 -11.72
CA LEU A 84 5.58 8.84 -10.28
C LEU A 84 7.08 8.92 -9.94
N SER A 85 7.90 8.08 -10.54
CA SER A 85 9.37 8.10 -10.35
C SER A 85 9.99 9.39 -10.85
N SER A 86 9.55 9.90 -12.01
CA SER A 86 9.97 11.21 -12.54
C SER A 86 9.61 12.37 -11.62
N SER A 87 8.60 12.21 -10.79
CA SER A 87 8.20 13.17 -9.75
C SER A 87 9.01 13.04 -8.46
N GLY A 88 9.86 12.02 -8.34
CA GLY A 88 10.68 11.75 -7.15
C GLY A 88 10.07 10.76 -6.16
N ALA A 89 8.93 10.14 -6.47
CA ALA A 89 8.38 9.06 -5.66
C ALA A 89 9.15 7.75 -5.89
N ILE A 90 9.33 6.97 -4.84
CA ILE A 90 10.13 5.74 -4.85
C ILE A 90 9.18 4.54 -4.70
N LEU A 91 9.12 3.70 -5.73
CA LEU A 91 8.44 2.42 -5.67
C LEU A 91 9.30 1.43 -4.88
N LEU A 92 8.66 0.72 -3.95
CA LEU A 92 9.22 -0.44 -3.29
C LEU A 92 8.47 -1.70 -3.78
N ASP A 93 8.95 -2.27 -4.88
CA ASP A 93 8.44 -3.50 -5.49
C ASP A 93 9.39 -4.62 -5.12
N ASP A 94 9.01 -5.46 -4.16
CA ASP A 94 9.84 -6.52 -3.57
C ASP A 94 11.27 -6.05 -3.28
N SER A 95 11.37 -4.89 -2.65
CA SER A 95 12.63 -4.21 -2.40
C SER A 95 12.63 -3.46 -1.06
N HIS A 96 13.79 -2.99 -0.66
CA HIS A 96 13.92 -2.25 0.59
C HIS A 96 14.90 -1.07 0.45
N THR A 97 14.81 -0.16 1.41
CA THR A 97 15.72 0.98 1.52
C THR A 97 15.85 1.43 2.98
N ARG A 98 17.02 1.95 3.33
CA ARG A 98 17.22 2.56 4.65
C ARG A 98 16.69 4.00 4.64
N ILE A 99 15.80 4.32 5.58
CA ILE A 99 15.18 5.65 5.70
C ILE A 99 15.74 6.48 6.85
N ALA A 100 16.36 5.81 7.84
CA ALA A 100 17.09 6.44 8.94
C ALA A 100 18.21 5.51 9.41
N GLU A 101 19.08 5.95 10.33
CA GLU A 101 20.27 5.22 10.79
C GLU A 101 19.97 3.78 11.21
N HIS A 102 18.87 3.59 11.96
CA HIS A 102 18.42 2.28 12.45
C HIS A 102 16.99 1.95 11.97
N THR A 103 16.62 2.36 10.76
CA THR A 103 15.26 2.10 10.24
C THR A 103 15.31 1.73 8.76
N THR A 104 14.85 0.53 8.47
CA THR A 104 14.75 0.00 7.11
C THR A 104 13.29 -0.17 6.72
N LEU A 105 12.95 0.33 5.55
CA LEU A 105 11.63 0.25 4.93
C LEU A 105 11.65 -0.81 3.84
N TYR A 106 10.75 -1.78 3.94
CA TYR A 106 10.57 -2.87 2.99
C TYR A 106 9.21 -2.72 2.30
N GLY A 107 9.13 -3.04 1.02
CA GLY A 107 7.89 -3.11 0.27
C GLY A 107 7.70 -4.49 -0.33
N ALA A 108 6.65 -5.19 0.11
CA ALA A 108 6.26 -6.49 -0.42
C ALA A 108 5.13 -6.35 -1.42
N THR A 109 5.34 -6.85 -2.63
CA THR A 109 4.31 -6.95 -3.67
C THR A 109 3.59 -8.30 -3.53
N ILE A 110 2.40 -8.26 -2.95
CA ILE A 110 1.61 -9.48 -2.74
C ILE A 110 0.99 -9.90 -4.08
N PRO A 111 1.26 -11.13 -4.57
CA PRO A 111 0.79 -11.56 -5.88
C PRO A 111 -0.73 -11.55 -6.02
N THR A 112 -1.24 -11.22 -7.21
CA THR A 112 -2.69 -11.13 -7.52
C THR A 112 -3.46 -12.39 -7.13
N LYS A 113 -2.85 -13.58 -7.27
CA LYS A 113 -3.44 -14.87 -6.85
C LYS A 113 -3.82 -14.94 -5.36
N CYS A 114 -3.21 -14.09 -4.52
CA CYS A 114 -3.51 -13.98 -3.08
C CYS A 114 -4.73 -13.08 -2.79
N TYR A 115 -5.26 -12.40 -3.80
CA TYR A 115 -6.45 -11.54 -3.70
C TYR A 115 -7.67 -12.17 -4.36
N HIS A 116 -7.53 -12.64 -5.61
CA HIS A 116 -8.63 -13.18 -6.38
C HIS A 116 -8.16 -14.18 -7.44
N ASP A 117 -9.10 -14.97 -7.97
CA ASP A 117 -8.88 -15.74 -9.18
C ASP A 117 -8.92 -14.84 -10.43
N GLY A 118 -8.63 -15.41 -11.59
CA GLY A 118 -8.64 -14.66 -12.86
C GLY A 118 -10.01 -14.06 -13.23
N ASN A 119 -11.09 -14.40 -12.52
CA ASN A 119 -12.44 -13.84 -12.69
C ASN A 119 -12.82 -12.85 -11.56
N PHE A 120 -11.85 -12.31 -10.86
CA PHE A 120 -12.02 -11.37 -9.74
C PHE A 120 -12.89 -11.91 -8.59
N LYS A 121 -12.98 -13.24 -8.44
CA LYS A 121 -13.54 -13.86 -7.24
C LYS A 121 -12.46 -14.01 -6.20
N TYR A 122 -12.75 -13.56 -4.98
CA TYR A 122 -11.81 -13.69 -3.86
C TYR A 122 -11.36 -15.13 -3.70
N ASN A 123 -10.05 -15.31 -3.64
CA ASN A 123 -9.40 -16.61 -3.57
C ASN A 123 -8.77 -16.79 -2.18
N HIS A 124 -9.32 -17.72 -1.41
CA HIS A 124 -8.80 -18.07 -0.09
C HIS A 124 -7.85 -19.27 -0.12
N LEU A 125 -7.54 -19.79 -1.31
CA LEU A 125 -6.72 -21.01 -1.46
C LEU A 125 -5.21 -20.69 -1.37
N TYR A 126 -4.83 -19.47 -1.73
CA TYR A 126 -3.43 -19.05 -1.68
C TYR A 126 -3.14 -18.30 -0.40
N GLN A 127 -2.10 -18.75 0.29
CA GLN A 127 -1.54 -18.09 1.46
C GLN A 127 -0.20 -17.48 1.06
N TYR A 128 0.06 -16.27 1.53
CA TYR A 128 1.37 -15.65 1.44
C TYR A 128 2.11 -15.95 2.74
N THR A 129 3.27 -16.57 2.64
CA THR A 129 3.97 -17.18 3.77
C THR A 129 5.27 -16.43 4.10
N VAL A 130 5.86 -16.74 5.25
CA VAL A 130 7.19 -16.25 5.62
C VAL A 130 8.27 -16.67 4.60
N GLN A 131 8.11 -17.83 3.96
CA GLN A 131 9.02 -18.30 2.92
C GLN A 131 8.93 -17.43 1.66
N ASP A 132 7.72 -16.99 1.28
CA ASP A 132 7.53 -16.07 0.15
C ASP A 132 8.23 -14.72 0.43
N LEU A 133 8.05 -14.15 1.64
CA LEU A 133 8.75 -12.93 2.05
C LEU A 133 10.26 -13.10 2.04
N SER A 134 10.77 -14.20 2.61
CA SER A 134 12.20 -14.47 2.67
C SER A 134 12.80 -14.68 1.27
N TYR A 135 12.02 -15.24 0.35
CA TYR A 135 12.45 -15.41 -1.04
C TYR A 135 12.56 -14.07 -1.79
N THR A 136 11.60 -13.14 -1.58
CA THR A 136 11.54 -11.86 -2.29
C THR A 136 12.37 -10.76 -1.64
N LEU A 137 12.33 -10.66 -0.32
CA LEU A 137 12.96 -9.56 0.43
C LEU A 137 14.24 -9.97 1.18
N GLY A 138 14.54 -11.27 1.25
CA GLY A 138 15.62 -11.79 2.09
C GLY A 138 15.24 -11.78 3.58
N SER A 139 16.26 -11.72 4.44
CA SER A 139 16.06 -11.58 5.89
C SER A 139 15.99 -10.11 6.28
N VAL A 140 15.29 -9.81 7.38
CA VAL A 140 15.32 -8.48 8.00
C VAL A 140 16.72 -8.08 8.46
N GLU A 141 17.02 -6.80 8.48
CA GLU A 141 18.25 -6.28 9.11
C GLU A 141 18.18 -6.41 10.63
N ALA A 142 19.14 -7.13 11.23
CA ALA A 142 19.14 -7.49 12.66
C ALA A 142 19.15 -6.27 13.60
N ASP A 143 19.92 -5.22 13.26
CA ASP A 143 20.11 -4.02 14.09
C ASP A 143 19.24 -2.84 13.60
N SER A 144 18.11 -3.13 12.98
CA SER A 144 17.23 -2.11 12.40
C SER A 144 15.78 -2.27 12.87
N TYR A 145 15.07 -1.16 12.96
CA TYR A 145 13.62 -1.16 13.08
C TYR A 145 13.04 -1.40 11.68
N ASN A 146 12.54 -2.60 11.46
CA ASN A 146 12.11 -3.08 10.15
C ASN A 146 10.64 -2.76 9.92
N ILE A 147 10.36 -1.80 9.04
CA ILE A 147 8.99 -1.41 8.66
C ILE A 147 8.66 -2.12 7.36
N LEU A 148 7.60 -2.92 7.37
CA LEU A 148 7.09 -3.60 6.18
C LEU A 148 5.85 -2.88 5.64
N LEU A 149 5.87 -2.50 4.38
CA LEU A 149 4.70 -2.12 3.61
C LEU A 149 4.19 -3.36 2.88
N ALA A 150 2.98 -3.79 3.17
CA ALA A 150 2.32 -4.90 2.50
C ALA A 150 0.83 -4.60 2.40
N HIS A 151 0.30 -4.46 1.19
CA HIS A 151 -1.07 -3.97 1.00
C HIS A 151 -2.12 -4.84 1.69
N ASN A 152 -1.97 -6.19 1.63
CA ASN A 152 -2.94 -7.12 2.20
C ASN A 152 -2.64 -7.43 3.69
N PRO A 153 -3.50 -7.09 4.66
CA PRO A 153 -3.27 -7.36 6.09
C PRO A 153 -3.55 -8.81 6.50
N PHE A 154 -4.13 -9.64 5.63
CA PHE A 154 -4.57 -10.98 6.01
C PHE A 154 -3.41 -11.98 6.22
N PHE A 155 -2.20 -11.61 5.86
CA PHE A 155 -0.99 -12.42 6.05
C PHE A 155 -0.11 -11.90 7.20
N PHE A 156 -0.70 -11.19 8.16
CA PHE A 156 0.01 -10.55 9.25
C PHE A 156 0.88 -11.51 10.06
N GLU A 157 0.43 -12.76 10.27
CA GLU A 157 1.22 -13.78 10.95
C GLU A 157 2.55 -14.05 10.23
N ALA A 158 2.52 -14.16 8.89
CA ALA A 158 3.73 -14.33 8.10
C ALA A 158 4.66 -13.10 8.18
N TYR A 159 4.10 -11.89 8.22
CA TYR A 159 4.87 -10.65 8.37
C TYR A 159 5.57 -10.56 9.72
N ALA A 160 4.86 -10.94 10.79
CA ALA A 160 5.42 -10.97 12.14
C ALA A 160 6.50 -12.05 12.28
N GLU A 161 6.25 -13.26 11.75
CA GLU A 161 7.21 -14.36 11.75
C GLU A 161 8.48 -14.02 10.96
N TRP A 162 8.35 -13.29 9.84
CA TRP A 162 9.48 -12.82 9.04
C TRP A 162 10.37 -11.83 9.80
N GLY A 163 9.82 -11.12 10.80
CA GLY A 163 10.55 -10.20 11.67
C GLY A 163 10.25 -8.71 11.43
N ALA A 164 9.11 -8.37 10.83
CA ALA A 164 8.67 -6.99 10.73
C ALA A 164 8.42 -6.40 12.13
N SER A 165 9.08 -5.29 12.46
CA SER A 165 8.85 -4.53 13.70
C SER A 165 7.51 -3.77 13.66
N LEU A 166 7.14 -3.30 12.46
CA LEU A 166 5.88 -2.62 12.15
C LEU A 166 5.43 -3.04 10.76
N THR A 167 4.16 -3.36 10.59
CA THR A 167 3.55 -3.55 9.28
C THR A 167 2.50 -2.48 9.02
N LEU A 168 2.56 -1.86 7.84
CA LEU A 168 1.59 -0.89 7.35
C LEU A 168 0.87 -1.47 6.14
N SER A 169 -0.45 -1.58 6.23
CA SER A 169 -1.30 -2.21 5.21
C SER A 169 -2.46 -1.30 4.81
N GLY A 170 -3.12 -1.65 3.71
CA GLY A 170 -4.36 -1.08 3.21
C GLY A 170 -5.44 -2.14 3.02
N HIS A 171 -6.11 -2.14 1.85
CA HIS A 171 -7.01 -3.16 1.32
C HIS A 171 -8.37 -3.29 2.02
N VAL A 172 -8.43 -3.22 3.33
CA VAL A 172 -9.66 -3.52 4.09
C VAL A 172 -10.58 -2.32 4.29
N HIS A 173 -10.16 -1.10 3.95
CA HIS A 173 -10.92 0.15 4.00
C HIS A 173 -11.58 0.45 5.37
N GLY A 174 -11.07 -0.11 6.45
CA GLY A 174 -11.73 -0.09 7.75
C GLY A 174 -12.97 -0.98 7.84
N GLY A 175 -13.19 -1.85 6.82
CA GLY A 175 -14.39 -2.67 6.59
C GLY A 175 -15.39 -2.00 5.62
N ILE A 176 -16.04 -2.82 4.77
CA ILE A 176 -17.07 -2.34 3.82
C ILE A 176 -18.31 -1.83 4.58
N VAL A 177 -18.63 -2.48 5.68
CA VAL A 177 -19.73 -2.08 6.58
C VAL A 177 -19.14 -1.87 7.97
N THR A 178 -19.18 -0.64 8.45
CA THR A 178 -18.78 -0.25 9.80
C THR A 178 -20.00 0.19 10.60
N LEU A 179 -20.14 -0.27 11.83
CA LEU A 179 -21.17 0.19 12.74
C LEU A 179 -20.50 1.02 13.85
N PRO A 180 -21.17 2.07 14.38
CA PRO A 180 -20.71 2.75 15.58
C PRO A 180 -20.50 1.71 16.68
N TRP A 181 -19.32 1.73 17.33
CA TRP A 181 -18.94 0.83 18.43
C TRP A 181 -18.55 -0.61 18.03
N ILE A 182 -18.75 -1.03 16.78
CA ILE A 182 -18.30 -2.32 16.26
C ILE A 182 -17.33 -2.03 15.13
N LYS A 183 -16.09 -2.54 15.23
CA LYS A 183 -15.12 -2.52 14.13
C LYS A 183 -15.74 -3.18 12.89
N GLY A 184 -15.15 -3.00 11.72
CA GLY A 184 -15.72 -3.43 10.44
C GLY A 184 -16.51 -4.75 10.49
N LEU A 185 -17.78 -4.68 10.12
CA LEU A 185 -18.69 -5.83 10.13
C LEU A 185 -18.40 -6.79 8.97
N LEU A 186 -17.94 -6.26 7.84
CA LEU A 186 -17.70 -7.01 6.61
C LEU A 186 -16.42 -6.54 5.94
N SER A 187 -15.51 -7.47 5.64
CA SER A 187 -14.31 -7.16 4.85
C SER A 187 -14.61 -7.10 3.34
N PRO A 188 -13.70 -6.53 2.51
CA PRO A 188 -13.78 -6.60 1.05
C PRO A 188 -13.91 -8.03 0.53
N GLU A 189 -13.32 -9.01 1.22
CA GLU A 189 -13.41 -10.44 0.93
C GLU A 189 -14.72 -11.10 1.39
N ARG A 190 -15.71 -10.30 1.84
CA ARG A 190 -17.03 -10.76 2.32
C ARG A 190 -16.96 -11.67 3.57
N LYS A 191 -15.93 -11.53 4.40
CA LYS A 191 -15.88 -12.16 5.72
C LYS A 191 -16.57 -11.27 6.75
N PHE A 192 -17.46 -11.88 7.53
CA PHE A 192 -18.08 -11.20 8.68
C PHE A 192 -17.11 -11.18 9.86
N PHE A 193 -17.08 -10.04 10.57
CA PHE A 193 -16.22 -9.83 11.73
C PHE A 193 -14.74 -10.18 11.46
N PRO A 194 -14.11 -9.56 10.46
CA PRO A 194 -12.73 -9.87 10.14
C PRO A 194 -11.82 -9.55 11.32
N LYS A 195 -10.77 -10.34 11.50
CA LYS A 195 -9.77 -10.14 12.57
C LYS A 195 -9.06 -8.79 12.44
N TYR A 196 -8.91 -8.32 11.21
CA TYR A 196 -8.27 -7.03 10.87
C TYR A 196 -9.28 -6.14 10.13
N THR A 197 -9.36 -4.85 10.51
CA THR A 197 -10.23 -3.82 9.89
C THR A 197 -9.52 -2.48 9.88
#